data_685d582cd0e0ee648a2e4194b7660718
#
_entry.id   685d582cd0e0ee648a2e4194b7660718
#
_cell.length_a   1.000
_cell.length_b   1.000
_cell.length_c   1.000
_cell.angle_alpha   90.00
_cell.angle_beta   90.00
_cell.angle_gamma   90.00
#
_symmetry.space_group_name_H-M   'P 1'
#
loop_
_entity.id
_entity.type
_entity.pdbx_description
1 polymer ?
#
loop_
_entity_poly.entity_id
_entity_poly.type
_entity_poly.pdbx_seq_one_letter_code
_entity_poly.pdbx_strand_id
1 'polypeptide(L)'
;MAHFHELNLYFILANLIAIPVTMFLIMPTGLLSLVTIGTGIDYYFLHLMAYGINLVINTARIVNDFPYAVIWVKDMPGWGLTCYFIGLCIICLCVTRLKSTGILLITIGIISCLWGKNPDLVTSADGQMIAIRRTGFIWVICQHGCNKYTIEGWKRYLGVSKVRIQFSHNHDRNILCKDFYCKLLDEHVLIILKKPENFFSQAEICHAMRLEISLLWEQRLCPDISFVDKEKNWVYGSHSIWLNSNKIKNDLSLRGNRPWVMEPIQRGIPNLPEALSE
;
A
#
# COMPACT_ATOMS: atom_id res chain seq x y z
N MET A 1 -5.50 10.59 3.73
CA MET A 1 -4.16 10.63 4.33
C MET A 1 -3.81 9.30 5.02
N ALA A 2 -4.53 8.86 6.04
CA ALA A 2 -4.21 7.65 6.81
C ALA A 2 -4.17 6.33 6.00
N HIS A 3 -4.86 6.24 4.87
CA HIS A 3 -4.89 5.05 4.01
C HIS A 3 -4.07 5.16 2.73
N PHE A 4 -3.76 6.37 2.27
CA PHE A 4 -3.09 6.58 0.99
C PHE A 4 -1.63 6.99 1.12
N HIS A 5 -1.17 7.28 2.34
CA HIS A 5 0.20 7.72 2.65
C HIS A 5 0.68 8.92 1.83
N GLU A 6 -0.26 9.67 1.27
CA GLU A 6 -0.02 10.84 0.44
C GLU A 6 -0.71 12.07 1.04
N LEU A 7 0.00 13.18 1.09
CA LEU A 7 -0.52 14.50 1.40
C LEU A 7 -0.40 15.36 0.16
N ASN A 8 -1.53 15.71 -0.44
CA ASN A 8 -1.57 16.64 -1.55
C ASN A 8 -1.65 18.07 -1.00
N LEU A 9 -0.57 18.85 -1.11
CA LEU A 9 -0.52 20.19 -0.54
C LEU A 9 -1.49 21.15 -1.21
N TYR A 10 -1.64 21.04 -2.51
CA TYR A 10 -2.43 21.98 -3.32
C TYR A 10 -3.86 21.51 -3.58
N PHE A 11 -4.37 20.52 -2.82
CA PHE A 11 -5.73 20.00 -3.01
C PHE A 11 -6.80 21.08 -2.83
N ILE A 12 -6.55 22.09 -1.98
CA ILE A 12 -7.46 23.22 -1.76
C ILE A 12 -7.61 24.03 -3.04
N LEU A 13 -6.51 24.32 -3.74
CA LEU A 13 -6.53 25.08 -4.99
C LEU A 13 -7.28 24.32 -6.09
N ALA A 14 -7.01 23.02 -6.22
CA ALA A 14 -7.72 22.19 -7.19
C ALA A 14 -9.23 22.17 -6.91
N ASN A 15 -9.62 21.99 -5.65
CA ASN A 15 -11.02 21.94 -5.26
C ASN A 15 -11.75 23.28 -5.34
N LEU A 16 -11.03 24.40 -5.18
CA LEU A 16 -11.62 25.74 -5.33
C LEU A 16 -12.19 25.96 -6.74
N ILE A 17 -11.59 25.32 -7.75
CA ILE A 17 -12.07 25.37 -9.15
C ILE A 17 -13.00 24.18 -9.42
N ALA A 18 -12.61 22.96 -9.00
CA ALA A 18 -13.33 21.74 -9.32
C ALA A 18 -14.77 21.74 -8.74
N ILE A 19 -14.96 22.20 -7.49
CA ILE A 19 -16.26 22.18 -6.84
C ILE A 19 -17.27 23.09 -7.54
N PRO A 20 -17.00 24.39 -7.81
CA PRO A 20 -17.92 25.23 -8.56
C PRO A 20 -18.21 24.71 -9.97
N VAL A 21 -17.20 24.26 -10.70
CA VAL A 21 -17.39 23.70 -12.05
C VAL A 21 -18.28 22.45 -12.00
N THR A 22 -18.10 21.58 -11.04
CA THR A 22 -18.93 20.39 -10.87
C THR A 22 -20.37 20.77 -10.51
N MET A 23 -20.55 21.71 -9.59
CA MET A 23 -21.88 22.11 -9.09
C MET A 23 -22.71 22.86 -10.12
N PHE A 24 -22.08 23.81 -10.82
CA PHE A 24 -22.82 24.72 -11.72
C PHE A 24 -22.79 24.32 -13.19
N LEU A 25 -21.82 23.50 -13.60
CA LEU A 25 -21.71 23.11 -14.99
C LEU A 25 -21.98 21.61 -15.19
N ILE A 26 -21.20 20.72 -14.54
CA ILE A 26 -21.25 19.27 -14.82
C ILE A 26 -22.58 18.66 -14.36
N MET A 27 -23.00 18.92 -13.11
CA MET A 27 -24.23 18.33 -12.57
C MET A 27 -25.50 18.82 -13.28
N PRO A 28 -25.71 20.15 -13.50
CA PRO A 28 -26.92 20.60 -14.20
C PRO A 28 -26.98 20.12 -15.64
N THR A 29 -25.86 20.16 -16.38
CA THR A 29 -25.86 19.70 -17.77
C THR A 29 -26.04 18.19 -17.87
N GLY A 30 -25.51 17.40 -16.91
CA GLY A 30 -25.76 15.97 -16.83
C GLY A 30 -27.24 15.66 -16.58
N LEU A 31 -27.91 16.38 -15.67
CA LEU A 31 -29.34 16.21 -15.43
C LEU A 31 -30.18 16.62 -16.66
N LEU A 32 -29.85 17.75 -17.30
CA LEU A 32 -30.54 18.18 -18.52
C LEU A 32 -30.36 17.19 -19.66
N SER A 33 -29.18 16.58 -19.80
CA SER A 33 -28.96 15.55 -20.82
C SER A 33 -29.85 14.33 -20.60
N LEU A 34 -30.06 13.92 -19.33
CA LEU A 34 -30.94 12.80 -18.99
C LEU A 34 -32.42 13.11 -19.33
N VAL A 35 -32.88 14.34 -19.07
CA VAL A 35 -34.27 14.76 -19.35
C VAL A 35 -34.52 14.88 -20.86
N THR A 36 -33.48 15.22 -21.63
CA THR A 36 -33.57 15.43 -23.08
C THR A 36 -33.17 14.22 -23.91
N ILE A 37 -32.93 13.06 -23.29
CA ILE A 37 -32.61 11.81 -24.00
C ILE A 37 -33.67 11.51 -25.09
N GLY A 38 -33.21 11.27 -26.30
CA GLY A 38 -34.03 10.91 -27.45
C GLY A 38 -34.58 12.10 -28.25
N THR A 39 -34.38 13.35 -27.81
CA THR A 39 -34.77 14.55 -28.58
C THR A 39 -33.68 15.05 -29.52
N GLY A 40 -32.44 14.53 -29.41
CA GLY A 40 -31.26 15.02 -30.14
C GLY A 40 -30.63 16.31 -29.52
N ILE A 41 -31.27 16.93 -28.55
CA ILE A 41 -30.76 18.11 -27.84
C ILE A 41 -29.76 17.69 -26.75
N ASP A 42 -29.87 16.47 -26.27
CA ASP A 42 -28.96 15.84 -25.32
C ASP A 42 -27.49 15.95 -25.73
N TYR A 43 -27.19 15.92 -27.02
CA TYR A 43 -25.84 16.08 -27.55
C TYR A 43 -25.16 17.39 -27.09
N TYR A 44 -25.86 18.50 -27.09
CA TYR A 44 -25.31 19.80 -26.68
C TYR A 44 -25.01 19.82 -25.18
N PHE A 45 -25.89 19.24 -24.35
CA PHE A 45 -25.68 19.17 -22.92
C PHE A 45 -24.52 18.25 -22.54
N LEU A 46 -24.39 17.11 -23.23
CA LEU A 46 -23.25 16.19 -23.06
C LEU A 46 -21.92 16.84 -23.47
N HIS A 47 -21.94 17.64 -24.54
CA HIS A 47 -20.74 18.35 -24.99
C HIS A 47 -20.30 19.42 -23.98
N LEU A 48 -21.25 20.15 -23.41
CA LEU A 48 -20.98 21.14 -22.37
C LEU A 48 -20.50 20.48 -21.06
N MET A 49 -21.06 19.33 -20.70
CA MET A 49 -20.61 18.53 -19.57
C MET A 49 -19.16 18.04 -19.79
N ALA A 50 -18.85 17.54 -20.99
CA ALA A 50 -17.51 17.10 -21.34
C ALA A 50 -16.48 18.23 -21.25
N TYR A 51 -16.86 19.45 -21.65
CA TYR A 51 -16.00 20.62 -21.48
C TYR A 51 -15.71 20.91 -20.00
N GLY A 52 -16.73 20.83 -19.13
CA GLY A 52 -16.57 20.98 -17.68
C GLY A 52 -15.65 19.92 -17.09
N ILE A 53 -15.82 18.67 -17.50
CA ILE A 53 -14.95 17.54 -17.06
C ILE A 53 -13.51 17.79 -17.49
N ASN A 54 -13.26 18.18 -18.73
CA ASN A 54 -11.94 18.48 -19.24
C ASN A 54 -11.26 19.64 -18.48
N LEU A 55 -12.05 20.66 -18.11
CA LEU A 55 -11.54 21.77 -17.28
C LEU A 55 -11.06 21.27 -15.91
N VAL A 56 -11.84 20.42 -15.24
CA VAL A 56 -11.46 19.82 -13.94
C VAL A 56 -10.22 18.96 -14.09
N ILE A 57 -10.14 18.12 -15.12
CA ILE A 57 -8.98 17.25 -15.38
C ILE A 57 -7.72 18.09 -15.64
N ASN A 58 -7.82 19.13 -16.46
CA ASN A 58 -6.68 20.01 -16.77
C ASN A 58 -6.22 20.76 -15.51
N THR A 59 -7.15 21.26 -14.70
CA THR A 59 -6.82 21.89 -13.41
C THR A 59 -6.07 20.91 -12.49
N ALA A 60 -6.54 19.66 -12.39
CA ALA A 60 -5.87 18.64 -11.59
C ALA A 60 -4.45 18.33 -12.11
N ARG A 61 -4.25 18.28 -13.43
CA ARG A 61 -2.92 18.07 -14.04
C ARG A 61 -1.98 19.23 -13.72
N ILE A 62 -2.42 20.47 -13.94
CA ILE A 62 -1.61 21.67 -13.66
C ILE A 62 -1.20 21.70 -12.17
N VAL A 63 -2.12 21.41 -11.26
CA VAL A 63 -1.85 21.40 -9.83
C VAL A 63 -0.90 20.26 -9.45
N ASN A 64 -1.00 19.10 -10.11
CA ASN A 64 -0.11 17.96 -9.88
C ASN A 64 1.34 18.24 -10.35
N ASP A 65 1.52 19.10 -11.34
CA ASP A 65 2.85 19.46 -11.87
C ASP A 65 3.58 20.50 -11.00
N PHE A 66 2.92 21.03 -9.96
CA PHE A 66 3.56 21.96 -9.03
C PHE A 66 4.64 21.25 -8.19
N PRO A 67 5.73 21.94 -7.86
CA PRO A 67 6.77 21.36 -7.01
C PRO A 67 6.18 21.00 -5.64
N TYR A 68 6.55 19.81 -5.14
CA TYR A 68 6.04 19.26 -3.88
C TYR A 68 4.51 19.07 -3.82
N ALA A 69 3.84 18.89 -4.96
CA ALA A 69 2.39 18.68 -5.01
C ALA A 69 1.97 17.49 -4.14
N VAL A 70 2.78 16.45 -4.11
CA VAL A 70 2.57 15.23 -3.31
C VAL A 70 3.73 15.04 -2.34
N ILE A 71 3.42 15.00 -1.04
CA ILE A 71 4.36 14.64 0.02
C ILE A 71 4.01 13.25 0.54
N TRP A 72 5.02 12.37 0.60
CA TRP A 72 4.87 11.05 1.19
C TRP A 72 4.89 11.15 2.71
N VAL A 73 3.84 10.67 3.35
CA VAL A 73 3.68 10.70 4.81
C VAL A 73 3.75 9.29 5.35
N LYS A 74 4.48 9.10 6.46
CA LYS A 74 4.53 7.83 7.15
C LYS A 74 3.17 7.45 7.71
N ASP A 75 3.00 6.17 7.99
CA ASP A 75 1.80 5.63 8.63
C ASP A 75 1.50 6.36 9.94
N MET A 76 0.29 6.92 10.05
CA MET A 76 -0.16 7.57 11.28
C MET A 76 -0.63 6.48 12.26
N PRO A 77 -0.06 6.40 13.47
CA PRO A 77 -0.53 5.43 14.46
C PRO A 77 -2.00 5.71 14.82
N GLY A 78 -2.77 4.64 15.11
CA GLY A 78 -4.21 4.75 15.37
C GLY A 78 -4.58 5.75 16.47
N TRP A 79 -3.77 5.85 17.53
CA TRP A 79 -3.98 6.85 18.58
C TRP A 79 -3.82 8.29 18.10
N GLY A 80 -2.90 8.54 17.16
CA GLY A 80 -2.70 9.85 16.56
C GLY A 80 -3.90 10.26 15.70
N LEU A 81 -4.45 9.31 14.94
CA LEU A 81 -5.65 9.52 14.16
C LEU A 81 -6.87 9.84 15.05
N THR A 82 -7.05 9.11 16.16
CA THR A 82 -8.13 9.41 17.12
C THR A 82 -7.97 10.77 17.76
N CYS A 83 -6.76 11.16 18.17
CA CYS A 83 -6.49 12.52 18.67
C CYS A 83 -6.84 13.59 17.64
N TYR A 84 -6.46 13.39 16.38
CA TYR A 84 -6.76 14.30 15.30
C TYR A 84 -8.28 14.49 15.10
N PHE A 85 -9.05 13.38 15.05
CA PHE A 85 -10.50 13.43 14.90
C PHE A 85 -11.21 14.07 16.10
N ILE A 86 -10.82 13.72 17.32
CA ILE A 86 -11.38 14.32 18.54
C ILE A 86 -11.09 15.83 18.56
N GLY A 87 -9.86 16.23 18.22
CA GLY A 87 -9.48 17.64 18.14
C GLY A 87 -10.31 18.39 17.10
N LEU A 88 -10.57 17.79 15.92
CA LEU A 88 -11.41 18.36 14.89
C LEU A 88 -12.86 18.53 15.38
N CYS A 89 -13.42 17.51 16.02
CA CYS A 89 -14.77 17.58 16.60
C CYS A 89 -14.89 18.70 17.64
N ILE A 90 -13.90 18.86 18.53
CA ILE A 90 -13.90 19.93 19.53
C ILE A 90 -13.88 21.31 18.87
N ILE A 91 -13.09 21.50 17.83
CA ILE A 91 -13.04 22.80 17.13
C ILE A 91 -14.37 23.11 16.43
N CYS A 92 -15.01 22.10 15.83
CA CYS A 92 -16.26 22.27 15.09
C CYS A 92 -17.46 22.46 16.02
N LEU A 93 -17.50 21.74 17.14
CA LEU A 93 -18.68 21.74 18.03
C LEU A 93 -18.61 22.77 19.16
N CYS A 94 -17.41 23.12 19.64
CA CYS A 94 -17.25 24.01 20.77
C CYS A 94 -16.97 25.45 20.34
N VAL A 95 -17.69 26.41 20.93
CA VAL A 95 -17.53 27.85 20.66
C VAL A 95 -16.59 28.53 21.68
N THR A 96 -16.30 27.87 22.80
CA THR A 96 -15.58 28.38 23.96
C THR A 96 -14.05 28.20 23.91
N ARG A 97 -13.38 28.50 25.03
CA ARG A 97 -11.93 28.30 25.22
C ARG A 97 -11.45 26.87 24.99
N LEU A 98 -12.37 25.90 24.95
CA LEU A 98 -12.05 24.51 24.57
C LEU A 98 -11.47 24.37 23.14
N LYS A 99 -11.63 25.36 22.26
CA LYS A 99 -10.99 25.35 20.94
C LYS A 99 -9.46 25.22 21.00
N SER A 100 -8.84 25.78 22.03
CA SER A 100 -7.38 25.66 22.22
C SER A 100 -6.95 24.22 22.50
N THR A 101 -7.74 23.46 23.26
CA THR A 101 -7.48 22.03 23.48
C THR A 101 -7.66 21.20 22.20
N GLY A 102 -8.64 21.57 21.35
CA GLY A 102 -8.82 20.98 20.03
C GLY A 102 -7.61 21.19 19.12
N ILE A 103 -7.06 22.41 19.09
CA ILE A 103 -5.85 22.70 18.32
C ILE A 103 -4.66 21.87 18.85
N LEU A 104 -4.50 21.77 20.16
CA LEU A 104 -3.45 20.96 20.79
C LEU A 104 -3.56 19.48 20.37
N LEU A 105 -4.77 18.92 20.41
CA LEU A 105 -4.99 17.51 19.99
C LEU A 105 -4.70 17.29 18.51
N ILE A 106 -5.09 18.23 17.63
CA ILE A 106 -4.75 18.14 16.20
C ILE A 106 -3.23 18.18 15.99
N THR A 107 -2.53 19.08 16.66
CA THR A 107 -1.07 19.18 16.53
C THR A 107 -0.38 17.91 17.02
N ILE A 108 -0.81 17.33 18.15
CA ILE A 108 -0.32 16.03 18.65
C ILE A 108 -0.60 14.93 17.60
N GLY A 109 -1.80 14.89 17.04
CA GLY A 109 -2.16 13.96 15.97
C GLY A 109 -1.24 14.07 14.76
N ILE A 110 -0.96 15.28 14.26
CA ILE A 110 -0.06 15.51 13.13
C ILE A 110 1.37 15.08 13.45
N ILE A 111 1.88 15.47 14.63
CA ILE A 111 3.23 15.12 15.08
C ILE A 111 3.39 13.61 15.22
N SER A 112 2.33 12.87 15.54
CA SER A 112 2.36 11.41 15.66
C SER A 112 2.80 10.70 14.37
N CYS A 113 2.65 11.31 13.20
CA CYS A 113 3.17 10.79 11.93
C CYS A 113 4.71 10.61 11.94
N LEU A 114 5.44 11.35 12.78
CA LEU A 114 6.89 11.21 12.89
C LEU A 114 7.30 9.90 13.57
N TRP A 115 6.44 9.33 14.41
CA TRP A 115 6.67 8.04 15.09
C TRP A 115 6.23 6.81 14.30
N GLY A 116 5.61 7.00 13.14
CA GLY A 116 5.26 5.91 12.23
C GLY A 116 6.51 5.14 11.79
N LYS A 117 6.49 3.81 11.90
CA LYS A 117 7.56 2.92 11.42
C LYS A 117 7.07 2.20 10.16
N ASN A 118 7.69 2.52 9.03
CA ASN A 118 7.41 1.79 7.79
C ASN A 118 7.97 0.37 7.89
N PRO A 119 7.34 -0.63 7.27
CA PRO A 119 7.88 -1.99 7.22
C PRO A 119 9.19 -2.03 6.43
N ASP A 120 10.03 -3.00 6.75
CA ASP A 120 11.30 -3.24 6.07
C ASP A 120 11.13 -4.12 4.84
N LEU A 121 10.17 -5.05 4.89
CA LEU A 121 9.81 -5.97 3.81
C LEU A 121 8.29 -5.96 3.59
N VAL A 122 7.88 -6.07 2.32
CA VAL A 122 6.47 -6.21 1.93
C VAL A 122 6.35 -7.29 0.85
N THR A 123 5.42 -8.22 1.03
CA THR A 123 5.09 -9.23 0.00
C THR A 123 3.84 -8.83 -0.75
N SER A 124 3.71 -9.25 -2.00
CA SER A 124 2.46 -9.09 -2.76
C SER A 124 1.41 -10.12 -2.33
N ALA A 125 0.14 -9.78 -2.52
CA ALA A 125 -0.96 -10.68 -2.18
C ALA A 125 -0.99 -11.96 -3.04
N ASP A 126 -0.45 -11.92 -4.26
CA ASP A 126 -0.28 -13.06 -5.15
C ASP A 126 0.96 -13.91 -4.81
N GLY A 127 1.78 -13.47 -3.86
CA GLY A 127 3.01 -14.15 -3.46
C GLY A 127 4.09 -14.22 -4.53
N GLN A 128 4.01 -13.38 -5.59
CA GLN A 128 4.98 -13.43 -6.70
C GLN A 128 6.05 -12.35 -6.63
N MET A 129 5.87 -11.38 -5.74
CA MET A 129 6.74 -10.21 -5.64
C MET A 129 7.06 -9.88 -4.18
N ILE A 130 8.27 -9.42 -3.94
CA ILE A 130 8.74 -8.93 -2.64
C ILE A 130 9.41 -7.57 -2.85
N ALA A 131 9.09 -6.61 -1.99
CA ALA A 131 9.81 -5.35 -1.90
C ALA A 131 10.61 -5.29 -0.60
N ILE A 132 11.86 -4.88 -0.71
CA ILE A 132 12.78 -4.67 0.39
C ILE A 132 13.06 -3.18 0.45
N ARG A 133 12.76 -2.55 1.59
CA ARG A 133 13.02 -1.13 1.79
C ARG A 133 14.47 -0.87 2.13
N ARG A 134 15.07 0.08 1.42
CA ARG A 134 16.41 0.61 1.69
C ARG A 134 16.36 2.13 1.80
N THR A 135 17.45 2.74 2.23
CA THR A 135 17.54 4.19 2.35
C THR A 135 17.43 4.85 0.98
N GLY A 136 16.28 5.50 0.72
CA GLY A 136 16.02 6.25 -0.52
C GLY A 136 15.52 5.45 -1.71
N PHE A 137 15.42 4.12 -1.63
CA PHE A 137 14.88 3.27 -2.71
C PHE A 137 14.28 1.97 -2.18
N ILE A 138 13.49 1.30 -3.02
CA ILE A 138 13.03 -0.07 -2.77
C ILE A 138 13.67 -1.02 -3.79
N TRP A 139 14.04 -2.19 -3.30
CA TRP A 139 14.39 -3.31 -4.14
C TRP A 139 13.20 -4.21 -4.31
N VAL A 140 12.88 -4.50 -5.56
CA VAL A 140 11.76 -5.36 -5.92
C VAL A 140 12.30 -6.62 -6.57
N ILE A 141 11.95 -7.76 -6.00
CA ILE A 141 12.27 -9.09 -6.53
C ILE A 141 10.96 -9.65 -7.07
N CYS A 142 10.95 -10.06 -8.33
CA CYS A 142 9.78 -10.62 -9.01
C CYS A 142 10.09 -12.02 -9.53
N GLN A 143 9.14 -12.95 -9.40
CA GLN A 143 9.29 -14.32 -9.88
C GLN A 143 8.95 -14.45 -11.38
N HIS A 144 7.80 -13.94 -11.83
CA HIS A 144 7.27 -14.12 -13.20
C HIS A 144 6.98 -12.81 -13.93
N GLY A 145 7.55 -11.70 -13.47
CA GLY A 145 7.28 -10.36 -13.99
C GLY A 145 6.80 -9.40 -12.91
N CYS A 146 7.09 -8.14 -13.12
CA CYS A 146 6.81 -7.11 -12.12
C CYS A 146 5.52 -6.37 -12.46
N ASN A 147 4.52 -6.45 -11.60
CA ASN A 147 3.28 -5.69 -11.74
C ASN A 147 3.53 -4.22 -11.39
N LYS A 148 3.36 -3.33 -12.37
CA LYS A 148 3.57 -1.89 -12.19
C LYS A 148 2.65 -1.28 -11.14
N TYR A 149 1.39 -1.71 -11.06
CA TYR A 149 0.43 -1.20 -10.06
C TYR A 149 0.86 -1.53 -8.64
N THR A 150 1.33 -2.75 -8.41
CA THR A 150 1.85 -3.18 -7.11
C THR A 150 3.08 -2.36 -6.71
N ILE A 151 3.99 -2.14 -7.65
CA ILE A 151 5.20 -1.32 -7.41
C ILE A 151 4.83 0.13 -7.08
N GLU A 152 3.91 0.75 -7.82
CA GLU A 152 3.45 2.11 -7.53
C GLU A 152 2.74 2.19 -6.16
N GLY A 153 1.95 1.18 -5.80
CA GLY A 153 1.35 1.06 -4.47
C GLY A 153 2.42 0.99 -3.36
N TRP A 154 3.47 0.19 -3.56
CA TRP A 154 4.58 0.07 -2.60
C TRP A 154 5.42 1.34 -2.49
N LYS A 155 5.66 2.07 -3.59
CA LYS A 155 6.31 3.37 -3.54
C LYS A 155 5.58 4.33 -2.61
N ARG A 156 4.25 4.38 -2.72
CA ARG A 156 3.38 5.18 -1.86
C ARG A 156 3.44 4.70 -0.41
N TYR A 157 3.21 3.41 -0.20
CA TYR A 157 3.16 2.81 1.13
C TYR A 157 4.48 2.94 1.89
N LEU A 158 5.62 2.73 1.21
CA LEU A 158 6.95 2.81 1.82
C LEU A 158 7.55 4.23 1.79
N GLY A 159 6.91 5.18 1.11
CA GLY A 159 7.35 6.57 1.00
C GLY A 159 8.66 6.73 0.25
N VAL A 160 8.85 5.98 -0.85
CA VAL A 160 10.12 5.96 -1.60
C VAL A 160 9.86 6.21 -3.08
N SER A 161 10.62 7.11 -3.70
CA SER A 161 10.45 7.45 -5.11
C SER A 161 11.21 6.54 -6.07
N LYS A 162 12.35 5.99 -5.64
CA LYS A 162 13.24 5.21 -6.50
C LYS A 162 12.99 3.71 -6.34
N VAL A 163 12.91 2.99 -7.46
CA VAL A 163 12.75 1.53 -7.51
C VAL A 163 13.93 0.92 -8.24
N ARG A 164 14.48 -0.14 -7.67
CA ARG A 164 15.45 -1.01 -8.34
C ARG A 164 14.83 -2.40 -8.47
N ILE A 165 14.71 -2.87 -9.69
CA ILE A 165 14.22 -4.22 -9.97
C ILE A 165 15.43 -5.14 -10.00
N GLN A 166 15.42 -6.16 -9.13
CA GLN A 166 16.48 -7.15 -9.07
C GLN A 166 16.14 -8.29 -10.03
N PHE A 167 16.91 -8.42 -11.10
CA PHE A 167 17.01 -9.65 -11.86
C PHE A 167 18.22 -10.45 -11.35
N SER A 168 18.15 -11.74 -11.36
CA SER A 168 18.99 -12.77 -10.73
C SER A 168 20.52 -12.58 -10.70
N HIS A 169 21.12 -11.60 -11.35
CA HIS A 169 22.57 -11.51 -11.54
C HIS A 169 23.26 -10.24 -11.02
N ASN A 170 22.63 -9.38 -10.26
CA ASN A 170 23.28 -8.14 -9.81
C ASN A 170 23.75 -8.28 -8.35
N HIS A 171 25.06 -8.35 -8.13
CA HIS A 171 25.70 -8.38 -6.82
C HIS A 171 25.64 -7.01 -6.14
N ASP A 172 24.81 -6.85 -5.13
CA ASP A 172 25.03 -5.82 -4.12
C ASP A 172 25.68 -6.49 -2.88
N ARG A 173 26.56 -5.77 -2.18
CA ARG A 173 27.35 -6.32 -1.05
C ARG A 173 26.50 -6.96 0.05
N ASN A 174 25.24 -6.54 0.20
CA ASN A 174 24.35 -6.95 1.29
C ASN A 174 23.29 -7.98 0.86
N ILE A 175 23.17 -8.27 -0.45
CA ILE A 175 22.24 -9.27 -0.97
C ILE A 175 23.01 -10.24 -1.84
N LEU A 176 23.03 -11.47 -1.40
CA LEU A 176 23.66 -12.57 -2.11
C LEU A 176 22.58 -13.42 -2.75
N CYS A 177 22.35 -13.20 -4.05
CA CYS A 177 21.43 -14.01 -4.84
C CYS A 177 22.18 -15.13 -5.57
N LYS A 178 21.67 -16.34 -5.45
CA LYS A 178 22.00 -17.51 -6.27
C LYS A 178 20.75 -17.89 -7.07
N ASP A 179 20.87 -18.88 -7.95
CA ASP A 179 19.80 -19.24 -8.91
C ASP A 179 18.43 -19.51 -8.30
N PHE A 180 18.34 -19.99 -7.07
CA PHE A 180 17.10 -20.38 -6.42
C PHE A 180 16.78 -19.59 -5.14
N TYR A 181 17.72 -18.83 -4.56
CA TYR A 181 17.47 -18.04 -3.35
C TYR A 181 18.27 -16.74 -3.30
N CYS A 182 17.79 -15.78 -2.51
CA CYS A 182 18.52 -14.58 -2.11
C CYS A 182 18.66 -14.53 -0.59
N LYS A 183 19.88 -14.29 -0.09
CA LYS A 183 20.15 -14.01 1.32
C LYS A 183 20.36 -12.53 1.53
N LEU A 184 19.62 -11.94 2.47
CA LEU A 184 19.89 -10.62 3.00
C LEU A 184 20.80 -10.79 4.23
N LEU A 185 22.09 -10.51 4.07
CA LEU A 185 23.09 -10.78 5.09
C LEU A 185 22.89 -9.93 6.36
N ASP A 186 22.58 -8.64 6.19
CA ASP A 186 22.39 -7.70 7.31
C ASP A 186 21.15 -8.01 8.16
N GLU A 187 20.13 -8.62 7.56
CA GLU A 187 18.80 -8.78 8.16
C GLU A 187 18.47 -10.23 8.48
N HIS A 188 19.37 -11.16 8.14
CA HIS A 188 19.17 -12.60 8.34
C HIS A 188 17.87 -13.13 7.72
N VAL A 189 17.53 -12.66 6.51
CA VAL A 189 16.34 -13.06 5.76
C VAL A 189 16.75 -13.91 4.56
N LEU A 190 16.05 -15.02 4.41
CA LEU A 190 16.17 -15.92 3.26
C LEU A 190 14.94 -15.76 2.36
N ILE A 191 15.16 -15.48 1.08
CA ILE A 191 14.09 -15.39 0.08
C ILE A 191 14.28 -16.52 -0.92
N ILE A 192 13.29 -17.39 -1.07
CA ILE A 192 13.31 -18.52 -1.98
C ILE A 192 12.55 -18.16 -3.25
N LEU A 193 13.25 -18.26 -4.40
CA LEU A 193 12.72 -17.90 -5.72
C LEU A 193 12.29 -19.11 -6.55
N LYS A 194 13.05 -20.20 -6.45
CA LYS A 194 12.83 -21.46 -7.20
C LYS A 194 13.06 -22.67 -6.31
N LYS A 195 12.48 -23.80 -6.69
CA LYS A 195 12.70 -25.07 -6.01
C LYS A 195 14.18 -25.49 -6.16
N PRO A 196 14.90 -25.77 -5.06
CA PRO A 196 16.25 -26.28 -5.12
C PRO A 196 16.23 -27.71 -5.70
N GLU A 197 17.13 -27.98 -6.64
CA GLU A 197 17.24 -29.30 -7.27
C GLU A 197 17.92 -30.34 -6.35
N ASN A 198 18.75 -29.88 -5.41
CA ASN A 198 19.49 -30.73 -4.48
C ASN A 198 19.32 -30.27 -3.02
N PHE A 199 18.84 -31.15 -2.16
CA PHE A 199 18.60 -30.91 -0.73
C PHE A 199 19.85 -30.91 0.17
N PHE A 200 21.03 -31.25 -0.36
CA PHE A 200 22.24 -31.53 0.44
C PHE A 200 22.89 -30.33 1.16
N SER A 201 22.47 -29.08 0.87
CA SER A 201 23.04 -27.86 1.50
C SER A 201 22.05 -27.11 2.39
N GLN A 202 21.00 -27.78 2.84
CA GLN A 202 19.87 -27.10 3.53
C GLN A 202 20.28 -26.51 4.88
N ALA A 203 21.04 -27.24 5.67
CA ALA A 203 21.50 -26.80 7.00
C ALA A 203 22.40 -25.55 6.93
N GLU A 204 23.29 -25.50 5.94
CA GLU A 204 24.22 -24.39 5.74
C GLU A 204 23.50 -23.11 5.26
N ILE A 205 22.43 -23.27 4.45
CA ILE A 205 21.63 -22.15 3.98
C ILE A 205 20.79 -21.57 5.12
N CYS A 206 20.23 -22.41 5.98
CA CYS A 206 19.36 -22.01 7.09
C CYS A 206 20.13 -21.45 8.29
N HIS A 207 21.45 -21.69 8.38
CA HIS A 207 22.25 -21.23 9.50
C HIS A 207 22.19 -19.70 9.62
N ALA A 208 21.93 -19.21 10.84
CA ALA A 208 21.82 -17.80 11.19
C ALA A 208 20.65 -17.04 10.53
N MET A 209 19.70 -17.70 9.87
CA MET A 209 18.50 -17.05 9.32
C MET A 209 17.42 -16.91 10.39
N ARG A 210 16.63 -15.81 10.34
CA ARG A 210 15.50 -15.53 11.25
C ARG A 210 14.16 -15.62 10.57
N LEU A 211 14.13 -15.35 9.29
CA LEU A 211 12.89 -15.29 8.50
C LEU A 211 13.14 -15.93 7.14
N GLU A 212 12.23 -16.79 6.74
CA GLU A 212 12.15 -17.34 5.40
C GLU A 212 10.93 -16.77 4.67
N ILE A 213 11.12 -16.29 3.45
CA ILE A 213 10.03 -15.84 2.57
C ILE A 213 10.14 -16.67 1.29
N SER A 214 9.10 -17.46 1.02
CA SER A 214 9.05 -18.30 -0.18
C SER A 214 8.04 -17.73 -1.18
N LEU A 215 8.47 -17.54 -2.42
CA LEU A 215 7.58 -17.23 -3.55
C LEU A 215 6.93 -18.47 -4.15
N LEU A 216 7.12 -19.63 -3.52
CA LEU A 216 6.63 -20.93 -3.95
C LEU A 216 5.48 -21.41 -3.04
N TRP A 217 4.65 -22.32 -3.58
CA TRP A 217 3.62 -23.01 -2.81
C TRP A 217 4.25 -24.07 -1.91
N GLU A 218 3.78 -24.11 -0.64
CA GLU A 218 4.07 -25.18 0.35
C GLU A 218 5.54 -25.61 0.48
N GLN A 219 6.49 -24.75 0.14
CA GLN A 219 7.91 -25.09 0.26
C GLN A 219 8.55 -24.33 1.39
N ARG A 220 8.83 -25.05 2.47
CA ARG A 220 9.60 -24.60 3.61
C ARG A 220 10.98 -25.25 3.56
N LEU A 221 12.01 -24.41 3.49
CA LEU A 221 13.39 -24.90 3.47
C LEU A 221 13.94 -25.07 4.90
N CYS A 222 13.58 -24.15 5.80
CA CYS A 222 14.11 -24.08 7.15
C CYS A 222 12.99 -24.34 8.19
N PRO A 223 12.97 -25.50 8.89
CA PRO A 223 11.85 -25.87 9.76
C PRO A 223 11.68 -25.01 11.02
N ASP A 224 12.77 -24.42 11.53
CA ASP A 224 12.79 -23.79 12.87
C ASP A 224 12.66 -22.26 12.85
N ILE A 225 12.40 -21.65 11.70
CA ILE A 225 12.30 -20.18 11.60
C ILE A 225 10.92 -19.74 11.15
N SER A 226 10.59 -18.47 11.44
CA SER A 226 9.36 -17.84 10.95
C SER A 226 9.34 -17.84 9.43
N PHE A 227 8.20 -18.20 8.83
CA PHE A 227 8.14 -18.25 7.38
C PHE A 227 6.84 -17.69 6.82
N VAL A 228 6.94 -17.09 5.63
CA VAL A 228 5.85 -16.59 4.81
C VAL A 228 6.00 -17.16 3.42
N ASP A 229 5.02 -17.92 2.97
CA ASP A 229 4.99 -18.53 1.64
C ASP A 229 3.89 -17.94 0.76
N LYS A 230 3.80 -18.46 -0.45
CA LYS A 230 2.79 -18.04 -1.42
C LYS A 230 1.39 -18.39 -0.97
N GLU A 231 1.20 -19.51 -0.27
CA GLU A 231 -0.09 -19.93 0.29
C GLU A 231 -0.56 -18.92 1.34
N LYS A 232 0.30 -18.55 2.30
CA LYS A 232 -0.03 -17.54 3.30
C LYS A 232 -0.36 -16.18 2.68
N ASN A 233 0.38 -15.77 1.65
CA ASN A 233 0.07 -14.54 0.92
C ASN A 233 -1.30 -14.63 0.22
N TRP A 234 -1.64 -15.79 -0.34
CA TRP A 234 -2.93 -15.99 -0.99
C TRP A 234 -4.10 -15.96 0.00
N VAL A 235 -3.95 -16.62 1.14
CA VAL A 235 -4.98 -16.74 2.18
C VAL A 235 -5.16 -15.42 2.94
N TYR A 236 -4.06 -14.85 3.43
CA TYR A 236 -4.08 -13.72 4.36
C TYR A 236 -3.83 -12.37 3.68
N GLY A 237 -3.56 -12.36 2.38
CA GLY A 237 -3.17 -11.17 1.62
C GLY A 237 -1.70 -10.82 1.77
N SER A 238 -1.33 -9.59 1.39
CA SER A 238 0.03 -9.11 1.49
C SER A 238 0.53 -9.08 2.94
N HIS A 239 1.81 -9.35 3.14
CA HIS A 239 2.45 -9.29 4.44
C HIS A 239 3.41 -8.10 4.52
N SER A 240 3.33 -7.36 5.62
CA SER A 240 4.26 -6.30 5.99
C SER A 240 5.08 -6.73 7.18
N ILE A 241 6.39 -6.67 7.07
CA ILE A 241 7.33 -7.26 8.01
C ILE A 241 8.28 -6.18 8.53
N TRP A 242 8.38 -6.07 9.86
CA TRP A 242 9.31 -5.21 10.58
C TRP A 242 10.39 -6.08 11.22
N LEU A 243 11.57 -6.11 10.65
CA LEU A 243 12.65 -7.00 11.06
C LEU A 243 13.19 -6.69 12.47
N ASN A 244 13.31 -5.40 12.81
CA ASN A 244 13.78 -4.99 14.12
C ASN A 244 12.86 -5.39 15.29
N SER A 245 11.56 -5.49 15.04
CA SER A 245 10.56 -5.82 16.08
C SER A 245 10.00 -7.23 15.94
N ASN A 246 10.47 -8.02 15.00
CA ASN A 246 9.95 -9.34 14.64
C ASN A 246 8.42 -9.34 14.42
N LYS A 247 7.88 -8.22 13.93
CA LYS A 247 6.44 -8.04 13.77
C LYS A 247 6.05 -8.34 12.32
N ILE A 248 5.12 -9.24 12.15
CA ILE A 248 4.51 -9.56 10.85
C ILE A 248 3.03 -9.17 10.94
N LYS A 249 2.58 -8.36 10.00
CA LYS A 249 1.16 -8.04 9.83
C LYS A 249 0.74 -8.43 8.42
N ASN A 250 -0.44 -8.98 8.30
CA ASN A 250 -1.04 -9.33 7.03
C ASN A 250 -2.28 -8.44 6.75
N ASP A 251 -2.74 -8.44 5.52
CA ASP A 251 -3.91 -7.68 5.10
C ASP A 251 -5.17 -8.07 5.87
N LEU A 252 -5.37 -9.37 6.14
CA LEU A 252 -6.53 -9.85 6.87
C LEU A 252 -6.56 -9.29 8.29
N SER A 253 -5.40 -9.23 8.98
CA SER A 253 -5.30 -8.65 10.33
C SER A 253 -5.62 -7.16 10.37
N LEU A 254 -5.41 -6.43 9.27
CA LEU A 254 -5.70 -5.01 9.13
C LEU A 254 -7.15 -4.74 8.74
N ARG A 255 -7.69 -5.54 7.81
CA ARG A 255 -9.06 -5.39 7.29
C ARG A 255 -10.11 -5.96 8.24
N GLY A 256 -9.73 -6.94 9.04
CA GLY A 256 -10.66 -7.75 9.82
C GLY A 256 -11.54 -8.67 8.96
N ASN A 257 -12.31 -9.52 9.61
CA ASN A 257 -13.28 -10.38 8.93
C ASN A 257 -14.54 -9.56 8.61
N ARG A 258 -14.75 -9.22 7.35
CA ARG A 258 -15.90 -8.43 6.87
C ARG A 258 -16.72 -9.27 5.90
N PRO A 259 -18.09 -9.13 5.87
CA PRO A 259 -18.98 -9.98 5.06
C PRO A 259 -18.66 -9.99 3.55
N TRP A 260 -18.04 -8.93 3.03
CA TRP A 260 -17.67 -8.82 1.62
C TRP A 260 -16.24 -9.27 1.31
N VAL A 261 -15.48 -9.70 2.31
CA VAL A 261 -14.18 -10.32 2.11
C VAL A 261 -14.40 -11.81 1.93
N MET A 262 -14.08 -12.33 0.76
CA MET A 262 -14.18 -13.77 0.51
C MET A 262 -13.32 -14.52 1.53
N GLU A 263 -13.91 -15.51 2.17
CA GLU A 263 -13.16 -16.41 3.03
C GLU A 263 -12.06 -17.13 2.21
N PRO A 264 -10.93 -17.47 2.85
CA PRO A 264 -9.82 -18.16 2.16
C PRO A 264 -10.27 -19.43 1.43
N ILE A 265 -11.21 -20.19 2.01
CA ILE A 265 -11.78 -21.41 1.45
C ILE A 265 -12.51 -21.14 0.14
N GLN A 266 -13.18 -20.00 0.00
CA GLN A 266 -13.91 -19.62 -1.23
C GLN A 266 -12.97 -19.20 -2.39
N ARG A 267 -11.69 -18.98 -2.13
CA ARG A 267 -10.70 -18.64 -3.17
C ARG A 267 -10.16 -19.86 -3.90
N GLY A 268 -10.71 -21.04 -3.67
CA GLY A 268 -10.37 -22.24 -4.44
C GLY A 268 -8.98 -22.81 -4.16
N ILE A 269 -8.52 -22.77 -2.90
CA ILE A 269 -7.31 -23.49 -2.48
C ILE A 269 -7.69 -24.94 -2.28
N PRO A 270 -7.20 -25.86 -3.11
CA PRO A 270 -7.36 -27.28 -2.85
C PRO A 270 -6.49 -27.64 -1.62
N ASN A 271 -7.12 -28.19 -0.59
CA ASN A 271 -6.50 -28.75 0.61
C ASN A 271 -5.90 -27.73 1.61
N LEU A 272 -6.76 -26.92 2.25
CA LEU A 272 -6.36 -26.28 3.50
C LEU A 272 -6.39 -27.36 4.60
N PRO A 273 -5.29 -27.61 5.34
CA PRO A 273 -5.37 -28.48 6.52
C PRO A 273 -6.30 -27.82 7.55
N GLU A 274 -7.19 -28.62 8.15
CA GLU A 274 -8.20 -28.21 9.15
C GLU A 274 -7.63 -27.52 10.41
N ALA A 275 -6.32 -27.41 10.55
CA ALA A 275 -5.63 -26.84 11.71
C ALA A 275 -5.68 -25.30 11.81
N LEU A 276 -6.38 -24.58 10.92
CA LEU A 276 -6.47 -23.11 10.91
C LEU A 276 -7.89 -22.60 11.25
N SER A 277 -8.77 -23.42 11.80
CA SER A 277 -10.13 -23.03 12.22
C SER A 277 -10.25 -22.73 13.74
N GLU A 278 -9.15 -22.49 14.46
CA GLU A 278 -9.16 -22.04 15.86
C GLU A 278 -8.63 -20.61 16.00
#